data_43b1d85def6ee3ad7d8bd46b9189cd7e
#
_entry.id   43b1d85def6ee3ad7d8bd46b9189cd7e
#
_cell.length_a   1.000
_cell.length_b   1.000
_cell.length_c   1.000
_cell.angle_alpha   90.00
_cell.angle_beta   90.00
_cell.angle_gamma   90.00
#
_symmetry.space_group_name_H-M   'P 1'
#
loop_
_entity.id
_entity.type
_entity.pdbx_description
1 polymer ?
#
loop_
_entity_poly.entity_id
_entity_poly.type
_entity_poly.pdbx_seq_one_letter_code
_entity_poly.pdbx_strand_id
1 'polypeptide(L)'
;MLIDETIAQYHKTPWKGETTNLDSYRNSDDGSVLYFRPGFRQFLEFAKGPIEPNIALGIWTYGNAAYSKYVERAICEKFNLDKSPFRFVYSVDEIREDLRRGYEEKDVRRIMKTFPGEFTEANTFLVDNRPANVHHRANCQNGFVIESFDLRNPRYNLNNDRVFADLQSLCKRIVKNHHQLPNNRPLFSKKNIKLMCVGKYHRKYKVGNEIKEIMSSE
;
A
#
# COMPACT_ATOMS: atom_id res chain seq x y z
N MET A 1 -4.08 0.83 0.99
CA MET A 1 -2.62 1.10 1.01
C MET A 1 -2.34 2.06 2.16
N LEU A 2 -1.30 1.83 2.93
CA LEU A 2 -0.87 2.71 4.03
C LEU A 2 -0.17 3.96 3.50
N ILE A 3 -0.20 5.06 4.27
CA ILE A 3 0.60 6.25 3.95
C ILE A 3 1.98 6.13 4.58
N ASP A 4 2.03 6.03 5.93
CA ASP A 4 3.29 6.06 6.66
C ASP A 4 4.17 4.87 6.31
N GLU A 5 5.40 5.17 5.91
CA GLU A 5 6.42 4.19 5.53
C GLU A 5 6.03 3.24 4.39
N THR A 6 4.86 3.44 3.75
CA THR A 6 4.44 2.73 2.54
C THR A 6 4.53 3.62 1.32
N ILE A 7 3.80 4.76 1.33
CA ILE A 7 3.79 5.74 0.23
C ILE A 7 4.76 6.88 0.50
N ALA A 8 4.79 7.35 1.76
CA ALA A 8 5.52 8.55 2.13
C ALA A 8 6.00 8.50 3.57
N GLN A 9 6.97 9.34 3.89
CA GLN A 9 7.47 9.55 5.23
C GLN A 9 7.41 11.03 5.59
N TYR A 10 6.79 11.32 6.74
CA TYR A 10 6.68 12.68 7.28
C TYR A 10 7.89 13.02 8.16
N HIS A 11 8.45 14.22 7.96
CA HIS A 11 9.50 14.78 8.76
C HIS A 11 9.13 16.19 9.21
N LYS A 12 9.17 16.43 10.53
CA LYS A 12 8.95 17.75 11.11
C LYS A 12 9.99 18.77 10.66
N THR A 13 11.21 18.31 10.46
CA THR A 13 12.33 19.08 9.88
C THR A 13 12.85 18.35 8.66
N PRO A 14 13.36 19.08 7.64
CA PRO A 14 13.91 18.44 6.46
C PRO A 14 15.00 17.41 6.82
N TRP A 15 14.93 16.25 6.15
CA TRP A 15 15.94 15.23 6.27
C TRP A 15 17.29 15.75 5.73
N LYS A 16 18.38 15.48 6.45
CA LYS A 16 19.73 15.96 6.10
C LYS A 16 20.52 15.00 5.21
N GLY A 17 20.00 13.80 4.97
CA GLY A 17 20.62 12.81 4.09
C GLY A 17 20.35 13.10 2.61
N GLU A 18 20.85 12.23 1.75
CA GLU A 18 20.66 12.32 0.30
C GLU A 18 19.19 12.10 -0.08
N THR A 19 18.55 13.12 -0.64
CA THR A 19 17.14 13.11 -1.08
C THR A 19 16.94 13.71 -2.47
N THR A 20 18.05 13.93 -3.20
CA THR A 20 18.03 14.66 -4.49
C THR A 20 17.10 14.05 -5.52
N ASN A 21 16.85 12.74 -5.44
CA ASN A 21 15.99 12.00 -6.37
C ASN A 21 14.59 11.70 -5.82
N LEU A 22 14.23 12.25 -4.65
CA LEU A 22 12.91 12.02 -4.06
C LEU A 22 11.94 13.13 -4.41
N ASP A 23 10.76 12.76 -4.84
CA ASP A 23 9.62 13.67 -4.81
C ASP A 23 9.32 14.04 -3.35
N SER A 24 9.17 15.34 -3.09
CA SER A 24 8.83 15.82 -1.75
C SER A 24 7.83 16.98 -1.81
N TYR A 25 7.06 17.14 -0.75
CA TYR A 25 6.16 18.23 -0.52
C TYR A 25 6.53 18.93 0.78
N ARG A 26 6.80 20.24 0.73
CA ARG A 26 7.06 21.07 1.92
C ARG A 26 5.79 21.80 2.30
N ASN A 27 5.37 21.64 3.54
CA ASN A 27 4.28 22.41 4.11
C ASN A 27 4.74 23.86 4.35
N SER A 28 4.03 24.84 3.78
CA SER A 28 4.32 26.26 3.95
C SER A 28 4.09 26.74 5.38
N ASP A 29 3.17 26.13 6.12
CA ASP A 29 2.71 26.62 7.41
C ASP A 29 3.69 26.30 8.55
N ASP A 30 4.32 25.14 8.52
CA ASP A 30 5.21 24.67 9.60
C ASP A 30 6.60 24.21 9.12
N GLY A 31 6.84 24.27 7.81
CA GLY A 31 8.10 23.87 7.19
C GLY A 31 8.35 22.35 7.19
N SER A 32 7.41 21.53 7.64
CA SER A 32 7.50 20.09 7.60
C SER A 32 7.59 19.56 6.16
N VAL A 33 8.17 18.39 5.98
CA VAL A 33 8.38 17.79 4.67
C VAL A 33 7.82 16.38 4.63
N LEU A 34 7.07 16.10 3.57
CA LEU A 34 6.62 14.77 3.22
C LEU A 34 7.46 14.27 2.05
N TYR A 35 8.25 13.22 2.27
CA TYR A 35 9.02 12.55 1.22
C TYR A 35 8.22 11.40 0.66
N PHE A 36 8.09 11.33 -0.66
CA PHE A 36 7.38 10.24 -1.33
C PHE A 36 8.34 9.14 -1.73
N ARG A 37 7.89 7.90 -1.55
CA ARG A 37 8.64 6.71 -1.90
C ARG A 37 8.95 6.67 -3.39
N PRO A 38 10.14 6.21 -3.82
CA PRO A 38 10.51 6.08 -5.23
C PRO A 38 9.45 5.34 -6.06
N GLY A 39 9.17 5.85 -7.25
CA GLY A 39 8.22 5.25 -8.17
C GLY A 39 6.74 5.54 -7.87
N PHE A 40 6.41 6.26 -6.80
CA PHE A 40 5.01 6.57 -6.46
C PHE A 40 4.34 7.43 -7.53
N ARG A 41 5.02 8.44 -8.09
CA ARG A 41 4.52 9.26 -9.21
C ARG A 41 4.11 8.38 -10.38
N GLN A 42 5.01 7.52 -10.85
CA GLN A 42 4.78 6.64 -11.99
C GLN A 42 3.64 5.65 -11.72
N PHE A 43 3.51 5.20 -10.46
CA PHE A 43 2.40 4.34 -10.06
C PHE A 43 1.06 5.08 -10.07
N LEU A 44 1.01 6.34 -9.62
CA LEU A 44 -0.20 7.18 -9.72
C LEU A 44 -0.61 7.41 -11.19
N GLU A 45 0.34 7.75 -12.05
CA GLU A 45 0.10 7.93 -13.49
C GLU A 45 -0.43 6.64 -14.12
N PHE A 46 0.16 5.50 -13.77
CA PHE A 46 -0.31 4.20 -14.22
C PHE A 46 -1.73 3.89 -13.73
N ALA A 47 -2.04 4.15 -12.45
CA ALA A 47 -3.36 3.90 -11.88
C ALA A 47 -4.46 4.78 -12.48
N LYS A 48 -4.10 5.99 -12.97
CA LYS A 48 -5.01 6.93 -13.64
C LYS A 48 -5.08 6.74 -15.16
N GLY A 49 -4.20 5.95 -15.72
CA GLY A 49 -4.08 5.76 -17.16
C GLY A 49 -5.30 5.10 -17.79
N PRO A 50 -5.39 5.13 -19.13
CA PRO A 50 -6.52 4.56 -19.88
C PRO A 50 -6.52 3.02 -19.90
N ILE A 51 -5.63 2.39 -19.15
CA ILE A 51 -5.54 0.93 -19.08
C ILE A 51 -6.71 0.42 -18.24
N GLU A 52 -7.68 -0.19 -18.88
CA GLU A 52 -8.72 -0.93 -18.18
C GLU A 52 -8.16 -2.25 -17.62
N PRO A 53 -8.60 -2.62 -16.40
CA PRO A 53 -9.54 -1.94 -15.52
C PRO A 53 -8.91 -0.78 -14.76
N ASN A 54 -9.70 0.26 -14.48
CA ASN A 54 -9.31 1.36 -13.61
C ASN A 54 -8.87 0.85 -12.25
N ILE A 55 -7.68 1.27 -11.82
CA ILE A 55 -7.17 0.91 -10.48
C ILE A 55 -7.72 1.93 -9.48
N ALA A 56 -8.65 1.49 -8.65
CA ALA A 56 -9.12 2.31 -7.53
C ALA A 56 -8.09 2.27 -6.40
N LEU A 57 -7.58 3.44 -6.02
CA LEU A 57 -6.68 3.58 -4.89
C LEU A 57 -7.44 3.96 -3.63
N GLY A 58 -7.01 3.47 -2.48
CA GLY A 58 -7.50 3.88 -1.18
C GLY A 58 -6.35 4.11 -0.21
N ILE A 59 -6.55 5.01 0.73
CA ILE A 59 -5.63 5.27 1.83
C ILE A 59 -6.24 4.76 3.12
N TRP A 60 -5.42 4.08 3.94
CA TRP A 60 -5.80 3.65 5.27
C TRP A 60 -4.62 3.83 6.23
N THR A 61 -4.65 4.85 7.06
CA THR A 61 -3.53 5.23 7.93
C THR A 61 -3.88 5.16 9.42
N TYR A 62 -2.86 4.97 10.27
CA TYR A 62 -2.96 5.19 11.72
C TYR A 62 -2.85 6.67 12.11
N GLY A 63 -2.54 7.55 11.18
CA GLY A 63 -2.62 8.99 11.39
C GLY A 63 -4.06 9.43 11.68
N ASN A 64 -4.23 10.55 12.37
CA ASN A 64 -5.55 11.14 12.59
C ASN A 64 -6.15 11.72 11.31
N ALA A 65 -7.42 12.13 11.35
CA ALA A 65 -8.13 12.68 10.20
C ALA A 65 -7.46 13.93 9.61
N ALA A 66 -6.85 14.79 10.45
CA ALA A 66 -6.14 15.98 9.97
C ALA A 66 -4.88 15.59 9.16
N TYR A 67 -4.13 14.62 9.67
CA TYR A 67 -2.95 14.10 8.97
C TYR A 67 -3.31 13.41 7.65
N SER A 68 -4.34 12.57 7.62
CA SER A 68 -4.74 11.90 6.39
C SER A 68 -5.18 12.90 5.29
N LYS A 69 -5.93 13.95 5.67
CA LYS A 69 -6.30 15.05 4.76
C LYS A 69 -5.09 15.86 4.30
N TYR A 70 -4.14 16.11 5.19
CA TYR A 70 -2.89 16.78 4.84
C TYR A 70 -2.12 16.00 3.77
N VAL A 71 -1.94 14.68 3.96
CA VAL A 71 -1.22 13.85 2.99
C VAL A 71 -1.96 13.76 1.65
N GLU A 72 -3.29 13.63 1.67
CA GLU A 72 -4.10 13.66 0.45
C GLU A 72 -3.91 14.97 -0.32
N ARG A 73 -4.00 16.12 0.36
CA ARG A 73 -3.75 17.44 -0.22
C ARG A 73 -2.33 17.55 -0.79
N ALA A 74 -1.32 17.15 -0.02
CA ALA A 74 0.08 17.16 -0.43
C ALA A 74 0.33 16.33 -1.70
N ILE A 75 -0.34 15.19 -1.84
CA ILE A 75 -0.28 14.37 -3.05
C ILE A 75 -0.93 15.11 -4.23
N CYS A 76 -2.11 15.70 -4.04
CA CYS A 76 -2.78 16.44 -5.11
C CYS A 76 -1.93 17.62 -5.59
N GLU A 77 -1.43 18.45 -4.68
CA GLU A 77 -0.61 19.63 -5.02
C GLU A 77 0.72 19.22 -5.65
N LYS A 78 1.45 18.26 -5.07
CA LYS A 78 2.76 17.82 -5.58
C LYS A 78 2.69 17.24 -6.98
N PHE A 79 1.63 16.49 -7.28
CA PHE A 79 1.49 15.77 -8.55
C PHE A 79 0.50 16.45 -9.52
N ASN A 80 0.08 17.71 -9.25
CA ASN A 80 -0.83 18.50 -10.06
C ASN A 80 -2.12 17.75 -10.41
N LEU A 81 -2.81 17.24 -9.37
CA LEU A 81 -4.06 16.51 -9.53
C LEU A 81 -5.24 17.43 -9.24
N ASP A 82 -6.16 17.58 -10.19
CA ASP A 82 -7.39 18.40 -10.04
C ASP A 82 -8.33 17.85 -8.95
N LYS A 83 -8.24 16.55 -8.68
CA LYS A 83 -9.05 15.86 -7.66
C LYS A 83 -8.25 14.73 -7.00
N SER A 84 -8.71 14.32 -5.81
CA SER A 84 -8.13 13.18 -5.11
C SER A 84 -8.09 11.94 -6.00
N PRO A 85 -6.94 11.26 -6.09
CA PRO A 85 -6.82 9.98 -6.79
C PRO A 85 -7.36 8.80 -5.97
N PHE A 86 -7.81 9.05 -4.73
CA PHE A 86 -8.22 8.02 -3.79
C PHE A 86 -9.74 7.89 -3.72
N ARG A 87 -10.21 6.65 -3.80
CA ARG A 87 -11.63 6.30 -3.66
C ARG A 87 -12.13 6.50 -2.24
N PHE A 88 -11.24 6.32 -1.25
CA PHE A 88 -11.47 6.60 0.16
C PHE A 88 -10.16 6.96 0.86
N VAL A 89 -10.28 7.70 1.96
CA VAL A 89 -9.17 8.04 2.85
C VAL A 89 -9.64 7.78 4.28
N TYR A 90 -9.09 6.71 4.89
CA TYR A 90 -9.42 6.28 6.24
C TYR A 90 -8.27 6.59 7.19
N SER A 91 -8.62 7.10 8.36
CA SER A 91 -7.73 7.47 9.46
C SER A 91 -7.76 6.43 10.58
N VAL A 92 -7.12 6.72 11.69
CA VAL A 92 -7.22 5.91 12.92
C VAL A 92 -8.66 5.87 13.47
N ASP A 93 -9.49 6.86 13.17
CA ASP A 93 -10.85 6.92 13.69
C ASP A 93 -11.72 5.82 13.06
N GLU A 94 -11.57 5.57 11.74
CA GLU A 94 -12.22 4.46 11.06
C GLU A 94 -11.69 3.10 11.58
N ILE A 95 -10.39 2.97 11.87
CA ILE A 95 -9.83 1.75 12.45
C ILE A 95 -10.46 1.48 13.84
N ARG A 96 -10.56 2.49 14.70
CA ARG A 96 -11.18 2.36 16.02
C ARG A 96 -12.66 1.98 15.95
N GLU A 97 -13.38 2.55 14.98
CA GLU A 97 -14.78 2.21 14.74
C GLU A 97 -14.92 0.77 14.25
N ASP A 98 -14.04 0.31 13.35
CA ASP A 98 -14.05 -1.05 12.84
C ASP A 98 -13.77 -2.05 13.95
N LEU A 99 -12.78 -1.80 14.83
CA LEU A 99 -12.51 -2.63 16.01
C LEU A 99 -13.73 -2.73 16.94
N ARG A 100 -14.43 -1.61 17.19
CA ARG A 100 -15.68 -1.61 17.98
C ARG A 100 -16.80 -2.46 17.36
N ARG A 101 -16.79 -2.59 16.04
CA ARG A 101 -17.75 -3.43 15.27
C ARG A 101 -17.28 -4.89 15.10
N GLY A 102 -16.15 -5.27 15.70
CA GLY A 102 -15.61 -6.62 15.64
C GLY A 102 -14.85 -6.96 14.35
N TYR A 103 -14.45 -5.94 13.58
CA TYR A 103 -13.48 -6.13 12.49
C TYR A 103 -12.05 -6.16 13.05
N GLU A 104 -11.14 -6.75 12.29
CA GLU A 104 -9.71 -6.62 12.55
C GLU A 104 -9.19 -5.25 12.11
N GLU A 105 -7.98 -4.89 12.54
CA GLU A 105 -7.31 -3.67 12.07
C GLU A 105 -7.11 -3.72 10.55
N LYS A 106 -7.62 -2.70 9.84
CA LYS A 106 -7.54 -2.61 8.36
C LYS A 106 -8.08 -3.83 7.64
N ASP A 107 -9.20 -4.33 8.11
CA ASP A 107 -9.91 -5.48 7.55
C ASP A 107 -10.51 -5.14 6.17
N VAL A 108 -9.97 -5.70 5.09
CA VAL A 108 -10.43 -5.41 3.72
C VAL A 108 -11.92 -5.70 3.51
N ARG A 109 -12.55 -6.59 4.30
CA ARG A 109 -14.00 -6.84 4.26
C ARG A 109 -14.81 -5.59 4.57
N ARG A 110 -14.25 -4.67 5.35
CA ARG A 110 -14.86 -3.37 5.63
C ARG A 110 -15.04 -2.55 4.35
N ILE A 111 -14.02 -2.54 3.49
CA ILE A 111 -14.07 -1.83 2.20
C ILE A 111 -15.12 -2.48 1.30
N MET A 112 -15.12 -3.80 1.19
CA MET A 112 -16.11 -4.55 0.40
C MET A 112 -17.54 -4.27 0.86
N LYS A 113 -17.77 -4.14 2.16
CA LYS A 113 -19.08 -3.79 2.73
C LYS A 113 -19.47 -2.34 2.48
N THR A 114 -18.50 -1.42 2.48
CA THR A 114 -18.76 0.01 2.25
C THR A 114 -19.07 0.30 0.79
N PHE A 115 -18.44 -0.43 -0.13
CA PHE A 115 -18.58 -0.26 -1.58
C PHE A 115 -18.99 -1.59 -2.24
N PRO A 116 -20.21 -2.05 -2.00
CA PRO A 116 -20.67 -3.36 -2.48
C PRO A 116 -20.66 -3.43 -4.00
N GLY A 117 -20.10 -4.52 -4.52
CA GLY A 117 -19.97 -4.75 -5.96
C GLY A 117 -18.77 -4.06 -6.63
N GLU A 118 -18.23 -3.00 -6.03
CA GLU A 118 -17.02 -2.35 -6.53
C GLU A 118 -15.75 -3.07 -6.04
N PHE A 119 -15.69 -3.39 -4.75
CA PHE A 119 -14.58 -4.11 -4.12
C PHE A 119 -15.02 -5.51 -3.72
N THR A 120 -14.23 -6.50 -4.10
CA THR A 120 -14.47 -7.92 -3.83
C THR A 120 -13.17 -8.60 -3.43
N GLU A 121 -13.24 -9.81 -2.88
CA GLU A 121 -12.05 -10.62 -2.57
C GLU A 121 -11.19 -10.91 -3.82
N ALA A 122 -11.79 -10.90 -5.00
CA ALA A 122 -11.09 -11.17 -6.26
C ALA A 122 -10.35 -9.95 -6.83
N ASN A 123 -10.69 -8.73 -6.42
CA ASN A 123 -10.11 -7.51 -7.01
C ASN A 123 -9.50 -6.53 -5.99
N THR A 124 -9.56 -6.83 -4.69
CA THR A 124 -9.11 -5.92 -3.63
C THR A 124 -7.91 -6.49 -2.91
N PHE A 125 -6.87 -5.70 -2.71
CA PHE A 125 -5.73 -6.10 -1.89
C PHE A 125 -5.20 -4.95 -1.03
N LEU A 126 -4.67 -5.31 0.13
CA LEU A 126 -4.01 -4.42 1.08
C LEU A 126 -2.50 -4.48 0.86
N VAL A 127 -1.85 -3.33 0.75
CA VAL A 127 -0.39 -3.21 0.77
C VAL A 127 0.00 -2.48 2.05
N ASP A 128 0.82 -3.10 2.88
CA ASP A 128 1.16 -2.59 4.20
C ASP A 128 2.59 -2.98 4.58
N ASN A 129 3.31 -2.11 5.30
CA ASN A 129 4.64 -2.43 5.83
C ASN A 129 4.57 -3.21 7.16
N ARG A 130 3.41 -3.27 7.81
CA ARG A 130 3.21 -3.99 9.08
C ARG A 130 2.62 -5.38 8.85
N PRO A 131 3.38 -6.46 9.13
CA PRO A 131 2.89 -7.82 8.95
C PRO A 131 1.59 -8.12 9.70
N ALA A 132 1.38 -7.54 10.87
CA ALA A 132 0.16 -7.73 11.66
C ALA A 132 -1.11 -7.31 10.91
N ASN A 133 -1.05 -6.26 10.10
CA ASN A 133 -2.19 -5.80 9.30
C ASN A 133 -2.52 -6.72 8.12
N VAL A 134 -1.55 -7.53 7.69
CA VAL A 134 -1.67 -8.38 6.50
C VAL A 134 -1.95 -9.84 6.84
N HIS A 135 -1.35 -10.34 7.92
CA HIS A 135 -1.36 -11.78 8.20
C HIS A 135 -2.56 -12.27 9.00
N HIS A 136 -3.45 -11.39 9.45
CA HIS A 136 -4.68 -11.84 10.09
C HIS A 136 -5.67 -12.44 9.07
N ARG A 137 -6.67 -13.19 9.58
CA ARG A 137 -7.57 -14.00 8.77
C ARG A 137 -8.27 -13.24 7.64
N ALA A 138 -8.63 -11.99 7.88
CA ALA A 138 -9.37 -11.18 6.91
C ALA A 138 -8.55 -10.75 5.69
N ASN A 139 -7.21 -10.59 5.87
CA ASN A 139 -6.33 -10.05 4.84
C ASN A 139 -5.33 -11.06 4.28
N CYS A 140 -5.17 -12.23 4.89
CA CYS A 140 -4.07 -13.16 4.58
C CYS A 140 -4.05 -13.68 3.14
N GLN A 141 -5.15 -13.57 2.42
CA GLN A 141 -5.22 -13.92 0.99
C GLN A 141 -5.02 -12.70 0.07
N ASN A 142 -5.31 -11.50 0.58
CA ASN A 142 -5.37 -10.27 -0.18
C ASN A 142 -4.38 -9.21 0.32
N GLY A 143 -3.41 -9.60 1.15
CA GLY A 143 -2.46 -8.67 1.75
C GLY A 143 -1.03 -8.90 1.27
N PHE A 144 -0.30 -7.80 1.05
CA PHE A 144 1.11 -7.78 0.71
C PHE A 144 1.89 -6.99 1.74
N VAL A 145 2.86 -7.66 2.38
CA VAL A 145 3.83 -6.99 3.24
C VAL A 145 4.96 -6.46 2.37
N ILE A 146 5.23 -5.17 2.49
CA ILE A 146 6.34 -4.50 1.83
C ILE A 146 7.35 -3.99 2.85
N GLU A 147 8.56 -3.68 2.40
CA GLU A 147 9.55 -3.02 3.24
C GLU A 147 9.10 -1.60 3.60
N SER A 148 9.37 -1.17 4.85
CA SER A 148 9.12 0.20 5.29
C SER A 148 9.97 1.18 4.48
N PHE A 149 9.34 2.25 4.00
CA PHE A 149 10.04 3.42 3.48
C PHE A 149 10.49 4.28 4.66
N ASP A 150 11.67 4.02 5.19
CA ASP A 150 12.23 4.76 6.34
C ASP A 150 13.63 5.29 6.02
N LEU A 151 13.68 6.57 5.70
CA LEU A 151 14.95 7.29 5.40
C LEU A 151 15.89 7.35 6.60
N ARG A 152 15.39 7.15 7.82
CA ARG A 152 16.22 7.11 9.05
C ARG A 152 16.90 5.77 9.26
N ASN A 153 16.41 4.73 8.59
CA ASN A 153 17.00 3.41 8.66
C ASN A 153 18.27 3.34 7.79
N PRO A 154 19.47 3.20 8.36
CA PRO A 154 20.70 3.17 7.58
C PRO A 154 20.83 1.96 6.65
N ARG A 155 19.99 0.95 6.83
CA ARG A 155 19.93 -0.24 5.96
C ARG A 155 18.96 -0.08 4.79
N TYR A 156 18.11 0.96 4.82
CA TYR A 156 17.21 1.23 3.72
C TYR A 156 18.00 1.78 2.52
N ASN A 157 17.88 1.09 1.38
CA ASN A 157 18.58 1.48 0.16
C ASN A 157 17.60 2.13 -0.83
N LEU A 158 17.64 3.45 -0.87
CA LEU A 158 16.78 4.26 -1.73
C LEU A 158 16.89 3.89 -3.22
N ASN A 159 18.10 3.59 -3.69
CA ASN A 159 18.35 3.28 -5.09
C ASN A 159 17.84 1.91 -5.52
N ASN A 160 17.58 1.02 -4.57
CA ASN A 160 17.07 -0.33 -4.82
C ASN A 160 15.57 -0.46 -4.51
N ASP A 161 14.91 0.62 -4.08
CA ASP A 161 13.48 0.58 -3.80
C ASP A 161 12.66 0.46 -5.09
N ARG A 162 12.06 -0.70 -5.29
CA ARG A 162 11.26 -1.03 -6.47
C ARG A 162 9.80 -1.34 -6.14
N VAL A 163 9.35 -1.05 -4.92
CA VAL A 163 8.02 -1.45 -4.45
C VAL A 163 6.92 -1.01 -5.41
N PHE A 164 6.92 0.22 -5.88
CA PHE A 164 5.89 0.69 -6.81
C PHE A 164 6.03 0.12 -8.22
N ALA A 165 7.24 -0.15 -8.70
CA ALA A 165 7.45 -0.85 -9.97
C ALA A 165 6.94 -2.30 -9.89
N ASP A 166 7.16 -2.97 -8.77
CA ASP A 166 6.70 -4.34 -8.55
C ASP A 166 5.17 -4.39 -8.38
N LEU A 167 4.57 -3.43 -7.66
CA LEU A 167 3.11 -3.29 -7.58
C LEU A 167 2.47 -3.01 -8.94
N GLN A 168 3.08 -2.16 -9.77
CA GLN A 168 2.61 -1.92 -11.13
C GLN A 168 2.65 -3.20 -11.97
N SER A 169 3.75 -3.95 -11.89
CA SER A 169 3.91 -5.23 -12.58
C SER A 169 2.88 -6.27 -12.11
N LEU A 170 2.58 -6.27 -10.81
CA LEU A 170 1.53 -7.09 -10.22
C LEU A 170 0.15 -6.71 -10.79
N CYS A 171 -0.21 -5.44 -10.76
CA CYS A 171 -1.49 -4.97 -11.29
C CYS A 171 -1.67 -5.36 -12.77
N LYS A 172 -0.63 -5.17 -13.58
CA LYS A 172 -0.66 -5.60 -15.00
C LYS A 172 -0.93 -7.09 -15.17
N ARG A 173 -0.33 -7.93 -14.31
CA ARG A 173 -0.56 -9.39 -14.34
C ARG A 173 -1.96 -9.77 -13.89
N ILE A 174 -2.47 -9.13 -12.84
CA ILE A 174 -3.85 -9.34 -12.37
C ILE A 174 -4.83 -9.02 -13.48
N VAL A 175 -4.68 -7.85 -14.11
CA VAL A 175 -5.51 -7.43 -15.24
C VAL A 175 -5.47 -8.43 -16.38
N LYS A 176 -4.27 -8.82 -16.82
CA LYS A 176 -4.09 -9.78 -17.90
C LYS A 176 -4.75 -11.14 -17.61
N ASN A 177 -4.63 -11.61 -16.38
CA ASN A 177 -5.16 -12.92 -15.98
C ASN A 177 -6.67 -12.89 -15.70
N HIS A 178 -7.23 -11.73 -15.31
CA HIS A 178 -8.68 -11.60 -15.08
C HIS A 178 -9.49 -11.93 -16.32
N HIS A 179 -8.99 -11.63 -17.52
CA HIS A 179 -9.63 -11.99 -18.78
C HIS A 179 -9.48 -13.49 -19.13
N GLN A 180 -8.66 -14.25 -18.39
CA GLN A 180 -8.36 -15.65 -18.68
C GLN A 180 -8.85 -16.63 -17.61
N LEU A 181 -9.38 -16.15 -16.47
CA LEU A 181 -9.80 -17.02 -15.38
C LEU A 181 -11.29 -17.39 -15.54
N PRO A 182 -11.59 -18.70 -15.72
CA PRO A 182 -12.95 -19.15 -15.65
C PRO A 182 -13.46 -19.05 -14.20
N ASN A 183 -14.57 -18.36 -14.02
CA ASN A 183 -15.48 -18.43 -12.88
C ASN A 183 -14.87 -18.42 -11.47
N ASN A 184 -14.91 -17.25 -10.82
CA ASN A 184 -14.93 -17.07 -9.35
C ASN A 184 -13.83 -17.72 -8.50
N ARG A 185 -12.62 -17.91 -9.01
CA ARG A 185 -11.49 -18.25 -8.16
C ARG A 185 -10.80 -16.96 -7.70
N PRO A 186 -10.50 -16.81 -6.39
CA PRO A 186 -9.76 -15.66 -5.91
C PRO A 186 -8.45 -15.54 -6.69
N LEU A 187 -8.19 -14.36 -7.26
CA LEU A 187 -6.99 -14.02 -8.03
C LEU A 187 -5.69 -14.27 -7.24
N PHE A 188 -5.80 -14.33 -5.93
CA PHE A 188 -4.72 -14.53 -4.97
C PHE A 188 -4.79 -15.92 -4.36
N SER A 189 -4.45 -16.96 -5.13
CA SER A 189 -4.13 -18.25 -4.50
C SER A 189 -2.75 -18.16 -3.83
N LYS A 190 -2.53 -18.92 -2.75
CA LYS A 190 -1.19 -19.04 -2.10
C LYS A 190 -0.07 -19.33 -3.12
N LYS A 191 -0.40 -19.95 -4.24
CA LYS A 191 0.51 -20.26 -5.35
C LYS A 191 0.92 -19.01 -6.12
N ASN A 192 0.01 -18.03 -6.28
CA ASN A 192 0.30 -16.76 -6.97
C ASN A 192 1.08 -15.78 -6.07
N ILE A 193 0.87 -15.82 -4.76
CA ILE A 193 1.65 -15.04 -3.79
C ILE A 193 3.13 -15.45 -3.81
N LYS A 194 3.46 -16.73 -3.97
CA LYS A 194 4.85 -17.20 -4.09
C LYS A 194 5.59 -16.64 -5.32
N LEU A 195 4.89 -16.41 -6.41
CA LEU A 195 5.47 -15.85 -7.65
C LEU A 195 5.71 -14.33 -7.59
N MET A 196 5.17 -13.64 -6.60
CA MET A 196 5.20 -12.18 -6.49
C MET A 196 6.21 -11.66 -5.46
N CYS A 197 6.73 -12.53 -4.60
CA CYS A 197 7.81 -12.22 -3.66
C CYS A 197 9.19 -12.46 -4.25
N VAL A 198 9.41 -12.16 -5.54
CA VAL A 198 10.72 -12.24 -6.20
C VAL A 198 11.54 -10.98 -5.94
N GLY A 199 11.72 -10.66 -4.70
CA GLY A 199 12.78 -9.84 -4.17
C GLY A 199 13.29 -10.58 -2.95
N LYS A 200 14.59 -10.62 -2.73
CA LYS A 200 15.27 -11.32 -1.62
C LYS A 200 14.70 -10.96 -0.24
N TYR A 201 13.53 -11.45 0.09
CA TYR A 201 12.93 -11.30 1.42
C TYR A 201 12.87 -12.65 2.11
N HIS A 202 13.90 -12.95 2.88
CA HIS A 202 13.83 -13.98 3.90
C HIS A 202 12.91 -13.49 5.02
N ARG A 203 11.74 -14.07 5.19
CA ARG A 203 10.89 -13.80 6.35
C ARG A 203 10.43 -15.08 7.01
N LYS A 204 10.77 -15.17 8.30
CA LYS A 204 10.13 -16.08 9.24
C LYS A 204 8.85 -15.41 9.73
N TYR A 205 7.73 -16.08 9.61
CA TYR A 205 6.49 -15.60 10.20
C TYR A 205 5.85 -16.73 11.02
N LYS A 206 5.21 -16.32 12.11
CA LYS A 206 4.56 -17.23 13.05
C LYS A 206 3.08 -17.31 12.71
N VAL A 207 2.57 -18.50 12.42
CA VAL A 207 1.14 -18.78 12.28
C VAL A 207 0.78 -19.73 13.43
N GLY A 208 0.11 -19.21 14.46
CA GLY A 208 -0.09 -19.94 15.69
C GLY A 208 1.24 -20.20 16.41
N ASN A 209 1.51 -21.45 16.78
CA ASN A 209 2.77 -21.87 17.42
C ASN A 209 3.83 -22.36 16.42
N GLU A 210 3.56 -22.38 15.13
CA GLU A 210 4.50 -22.82 14.10
C GLU A 210 5.23 -21.63 13.46
N ILE A 211 6.55 -21.76 13.32
CA ILE A 211 7.37 -20.84 12.52
C ILE A 211 7.43 -21.42 11.11
N LYS A 212 6.88 -20.71 10.13
CA LYS A 212 6.98 -21.07 8.72
C LYS A 212 8.00 -20.20 8.01
N GLU A 213 8.96 -20.84 7.39
CA GLU A 213 9.98 -20.21 6.56
C GLU A 213 9.57 -20.34 5.09
N ILE A 214 9.51 -19.20 4.38
CA ILE A 214 9.43 -19.24 2.92
C ILE A 214 10.83 -19.03 2.40
N MET A 215 11.43 -20.11 1.92
CA MET A 215 12.67 -20.06 1.16
C MET A 215 12.32 -19.64 -0.29
N SER A 216 12.90 -18.53 -0.77
CA SER A 216 12.92 -18.24 -2.20
C SER A 216 13.93 -19.18 -2.85
N SER A 217 13.49 -20.13 -3.65
CA SER A 217 14.36 -20.82 -4.60
C SER A 217 14.80 -19.80 -5.67
N GLU A 218 16.08 -19.80 -5.93
CA GLU A 218 16.82 -19.07 -6.97
C GLU A 218 16.14 -19.03 -8.34
#